data_aa230d73c6f9ddb79251ec02ea2a4841
#
_entry.id   aa230d73c6f9ddb79251ec02ea2a4841
#
_cell.length_a   1.000
_cell.length_b   1.000
_cell.length_c   1.000
_cell.angle_alpha   90.00
_cell.angle_beta   90.00
_cell.angle_gamma   90.00
#
_symmetry.space_group_name_H-M   'P 1'
#
loop_
_entity.id
_entity.type
_entity.pdbx_description
1 polymer ?
#
loop_
_entity_poly.entity_id
_entity_poly.type
_entity_poly.pdbx_seq_one_letter_code
_entity_poly.pdbx_strand_id
1 'polypeptide(L)'
;MSHFVIPNHTVVGTNVLGEAAPLLKKMGNKAFIVTGRHVAVSDMMKQLTALLDENGIDCVIFDGITGEPNDTMIENGVEMLKSSGCDFIIGIGGGSPLDSAKAIAAMAVNEGSIADYNGKEITGEILPLAAIPTTAGTGSEATKFTVITDSEKGIKMLLKGDVLVPKLAIVDSSFTVGTPKSVTSATGLDALTHAVEAYTSRKAFSMTDTLAVSAVKRIMKYLPIAYREPDNSLAREQMSIAALEAGICINNSSVTIVHGMSRPIGALFHVPHGMSNAMLLKECLSFAVSGAYEKFANLGRETGVASDSDSDETAAEKFIDSLQNICDVCEIPTLEQYGIDRDEYYSKISKMATDAVASGSPANTVKEVTVDDCIEIYKKLYV
;
A
#
# COMPACT_ATOMS: atom_id res chain seq x y z
N MET A 1 -7.52 22.98 9.35
CA MET A 1 -7.04 23.22 7.97
C MET A 1 -6.36 21.94 7.54
N SER A 2 -6.81 21.32 6.46
CA SER A 2 -6.22 20.04 5.96
C SER A 2 -5.19 20.37 4.88
N HIS A 3 -4.02 19.73 4.93
CA HIS A 3 -2.99 19.79 3.91
C HIS A 3 -3.15 18.56 3.00
N PHE A 4 -3.11 18.75 1.68
CA PHE A 4 -3.33 17.69 0.70
C PHE A 4 -2.10 17.59 -0.22
N VAL A 5 -1.40 16.47 -0.11
CA VAL A 5 -0.14 16.19 -0.81
C VAL A 5 -0.34 15.02 -1.75
N ILE A 6 0.06 15.19 -3.00
CA ILE A 6 0.00 14.18 -4.07
C ILE A 6 1.25 14.29 -4.95
N PRO A 7 1.56 13.31 -5.79
CA PRO A 7 2.59 13.44 -6.83
C PRO A 7 2.38 14.69 -7.70
N ASN A 8 3.46 15.34 -8.11
CA ASN A 8 3.37 16.53 -8.98
C ASN A 8 2.76 16.20 -10.35
N HIS A 9 3.06 15.00 -10.84
CA HIS A 9 2.52 14.46 -12.08
C HIS A 9 2.11 13.01 -11.87
N THR A 10 0.98 12.63 -12.46
CA THR A 10 0.48 11.25 -12.47
C THR A 10 0.07 10.89 -13.90
N VAL A 11 0.66 9.84 -14.45
CA VAL A 11 0.30 9.26 -15.76
C VAL A 11 -0.42 7.94 -15.47
N VAL A 12 -1.67 7.81 -15.90
CA VAL A 12 -2.54 6.67 -15.55
C VAL A 12 -3.24 6.11 -16.76
N GLY A 13 -3.24 4.80 -16.93
CA GLY A 13 -3.98 4.10 -17.99
C GLY A 13 -3.36 2.77 -18.34
N THR A 14 -3.66 2.28 -19.54
CA THR A 14 -3.12 1.03 -20.08
C THR A 14 -2.14 1.35 -21.21
N ASN A 15 -0.91 0.82 -21.16
CA ASN A 15 0.17 1.12 -22.12
C ASN A 15 0.53 2.61 -22.20
N VAL A 16 0.59 3.29 -21.07
CA VAL A 16 0.83 4.74 -20.96
C VAL A 16 2.29 5.10 -20.65
N LEU A 17 3.17 4.11 -20.49
CA LEU A 17 4.58 4.37 -20.16
C LEU A 17 5.23 5.40 -21.11
N GLY A 18 4.93 5.33 -22.41
CA GLY A 18 5.45 6.27 -23.42
C GLY A 18 5.07 7.74 -23.14
N GLU A 19 3.90 8.00 -22.59
CA GLU A 19 3.43 9.35 -22.25
C GLU A 19 4.28 10.00 -21.13
N ALA A 20 4.98 9.19 -20.34
CA ALA A 20 5.84 9.66 -19.26
C ALA A 20 7.23 10.13 -19.74
N ALA A 21 7.65 9.81 -20.97
CA ALA A 21 9.00 10.11 -21.48
C ALA A 21 9.40 11.59 -21.35
N PRO A 22 8.56 12.58 -21.72
CA PRO A 22 8.92 13.99 -21.56
C PRO A 22 9.06 14.44 -20.11
N LEU A 23 8.34 13.76 -19.19
CA LEU A 23 8.42 14.04 -17.75
C LEU A 23 9.69 13.43 -17.16
N LEU A 24 10.02 12.18 -17.50
CA LEU A 24 11.27 11.53 -17.12
C LEU A 24 12.50 12.34 -17.59
N LYS A 25 12.48 12.83 -18.83
CA LYS A 25 13.58 13.65 -19.36
C LYS A 25 13.81 14.95 -18.59
N LYS A 26 12.76 15.52 -18.00
CA LYS A 26 12.87 16.71 -17.15
C LYS A 26 13.44 16.41 -15.76
N MET A 27 13.45 15.13 -15.34
CA MET A 27 13.96 14.72 -14.02
C MET A 27 15.48 14.62 -14.02
N GLY A 28 16.10 14.22 -15.15
CA GLY A 28 17.55 14.05 -15.24
C GLY A 28 18.00 13.41 -16.56
N ASN A 29 19.29 13.10 -16.63
CA ASN A 29 19.92 12.49 -17.79
C ASN A 29 20.37 11.05 -17.56
N LYS A 30 20.46 10.61 -16.28
CA LYS A 30 20.86 9.25 -15.94
C LYS A 30 20.05 8.71 -14.77
N ALA A 31 19.20 7.73 -15.04
CA ALA A 31 18.30 7.12 -14.09
C ALA A 31 18.98 6.01 -13.25
N PHE A 32 18.72 5.99 -11.94
CA PHE A 32 18.99 4.85 -11.08
C PHE A 32 17.70 4.07 -10.88
N ILE A 33 17.59 2.87 -11.46
CA ILE A 33 16.36 2.06 -11.42
C ILE A 33 16.45 1.09 -10.25
N VAL A 34 15.55 1.26 -9.26
CA VAL A 34 15.46 0.40 -8.06
C VAL A 34 14.34 -0.61 -8.27
N THR A 35 14.67 -1.91 -8.17
CA THR A 35 13.72 -3.00 -8.45
C THR A 35 14.09 -4.30 -7.73
N GLY A 36 13.24 -5.31 -7.86
CA GLY A 36 13.54 -6.70 -7.48
C GLY A 36 13.96 -7.54 -8.68
N ARG A 37 14.62 -8.68 -8.42
CA ARG A 37 15.19 -9.56 -9.45
C ARG A 37 14.20 -9.99 -10.54
N HIS A 38 12.94 -10.29 -10.17
CA HIS A 38 11.94 -10.72 -11.15
C HIS A 38 11.60 -9.61 -12.15
N VAL A 39 11.42 -8.39 -11.68
CA VAL A 39 11.11 -7.25 -12.54
C VAL A 39 12.34 -6.86 -13.37
N ALA A 40 13.54 -6.96 -12.81
CA ALA A 40 14.80 -6.62 -13.51
C ALA A 40 15.00 -7.39 -14.84
N VAL A 41 14.48 -8.61 -14.94
CA VAL A 41 14.59 -9.46 -16.15
C VAL A 41 13.31 -9.52 -16.98
N SER A 42 12.27 -8.78 -16.59
CA SER A 42 10.95 -8.79 -17.21
C SER A 42 10.88 -7.96 -18.50
N ASP A 43 9.83 -8.17 -19.26
CA ASP A 43 9.53 -7.33 -20.44
C ASP A 43 9.17 -5.89 -20.05
N MET A 44 8.62 -5.67 -18.84
CA MET A 44 8.41 -4.31 -18.30
C MET A 44 9.71 -3.53 -18.19
N MET A 45 10.77 -4.16 -17.68
CA MET A 45 12.09 -3.53 -17.58
C MET A 45 12.67 -3.24 -18.96
N LYS A 46 12.53 -4.16 -19.93
CA LYS A 46 12.98 -3.95 -21.31
C LYS A 46 12.25 -2.76 -21.96
N GLN A 47 10.94 -2.63 -21.72
CA GLN A 47 10.16 -1.49 -22.24
C GLN A 47 10.63 -0.18 -21.60
N LEU A 48 10.86 -0.16 -20.28
CA LEU A 48 11.35 1.03 -19.58
C LEU A 48 12.74 1.43 -20.08
N THR A 49 13.68 0.50 -20.16
CA THR A 49 15.05 0.80 -20.61
C THR A 49 15.11 1.24 -22.07
N ALA A 50 14.31 0.64 -22.95
CA ALA A 50 14.19 1.08 -24.34
C ALA A 50 13.65 2.51 -24.43
N LEU A 51 12.59 2.84 -23.66
CA LEU A 51 12.05 4.20 -23.60
C LEU A 51 13.09 5.21 -23.13
N LEU A 52 13.88 4.88 -22.11
CA LEU A 52 14.93 5.76 -21.60
C LEU A 52 16.00 6.01 -22.67
N ASP A 53 16.49 4.94 -23.33
CA ASP A 53 17.51 5.02 -24.39
C ASP A 53 17.03 5.86 -25.59
N GLU A 54 15.81 5.64 -26.07
CA GLU A 54 15.17 6.43 -27.15
C GLU A 54 15.08 7.93 -26.83
N ASN A 55 15.02 8.27 -25.53
CA ASN A 55 14.96 9.65 -25.06
C ASN A 55 16.31 10.20 -24.58
N GLY A 56 17.39 9.47 -24.80
CA GLY A 56 18.75 9.87 -24.42
C GLY A 56 18.90 9.99 -22.90
N ILE A 57 18.33 9.05 -22.16
CA ILE A 57 18.46 8.92 -20.69
C ILE A 57 19.22 7.62 -20.42
N ASP A 58 20.43 7.73 -19.94
CA ASP A 58 21.20 6.58 -19.47
C ASP A 58 20.54 5.95 -18.24
N CYS A 59 20.81 4.66 -17.97
CA CYS A 59 20.31 4.05 -16.76
C CYS A 59 21.28 3.04 -16.13
N VAL A 60 21.14 2.85 -14.82
CA VAL A 60 21.79 1.80 -14.03
C VAL A 60 20.71 1.09 -13.25
N ILE A 61 20.68 -0.25 -13.29
CA ILE A 61 19.67 -1.06 -12.61
C ILE A 61 20.28 -1.60 -11.31
N PHE A 62 19.57 -1.36 -10.20
CA PHE A 62 19.80 -1.97 -8.90
C PHE A 62 18.66 -2.94 -8.61
N ASP A 63 18.94 -4.24 -8.71
CA ASP A 63 18.00 -5.34 -8.49
C ASP A 63 18.13 -6.01 -7.12
N GLY A 64 18.78 -5.30 -6.19
CA GLY A 64 19.11 -5.78 -4.85
C GLY A 64 17.93 -5.89 -3.88
N ILE A 65 16.69 -5.55 -4.29
CA ILE A 65 15.50 -5.65 -3.42
C ILE A 65 14.94 -7.05 -3.53
N THR A 66 15.35 -7.93 -2.62
CA THR A 66 15.06 -9.37 -2.68
C THR A 66 13.87 -9.82 -1.83
N GLY A 67 13.21 -8.90 -1.14
CA GLY A 67 12.09 -9.17 -0.24
C GLY A 67 11.58 -7.91 0.44
N GLU A 68 11.21 -8.01 1.71
CA GLU A 68 10.92 -6.84 2.53
C GLU A 68 12.17 -5.98 2.67
N PRO A 69 12.09 -4.65 2.44
CA PRO A 69 13.26 -3.80 2.47
C PRO A 69 13.88 -3.71 3.87
N ASN A 70 15.20 -3.72 3.92
CA ASN A 70 15.95 -3.50 5.15
C ASN A 70 17.07 -2.45 4.94
N ASP A 71 17.62 -1.99 6.03
CA ASP A 71 18.71 -1.00 6.08
C ASP A 71 19.90 -1.38 5.19
N THR A 72 20.33 -2.64 5.22
CA THR A 72 21.47 -3.14 4.41
C THR A 72 21.17 -3.03 2.90
N MET A 73 19.94 -3.37 2.46
CA MET A 73 19.54 -3.19 1.05
C MET A 73 19.58 -1.72 0.65
N ILE A 74 19.16 -0.82 1.55
CA ILE A 74 19.18 0.61 1.29
C ILE A 74 20.61 1.14 1.19
N GLU A 75 21.49 0.75 2.12
CA GLU A 75 22.92 1.14 2.12
C GLU A 75 23.61 0.70 0.82
N ASN A 76 23.43 -0.57 0.39
CA ASN A 76 23.96 -1.08 -0.87
C ASN A 76 23.45 -0.27 -2.08
N GLY A 77 22.16 0.08 -2.09
CA GLY A 77 21.56 0.92 -3.14
C GLY A 77 22.18 2.32 -3.17
N VAL A 78 22.37 2.93 -2.02
CA VAL A 78 23.00 4.27 -1.89
C VAL A 78 24.45 4.25 -2.37
N GLU A 79 25.23 3.23 -1.99
CA GLU A 79 26.63 3.09 -2.42
C GLU A 79 26.73 2.95 -3.95
N MET A 80 25.91 2.08 -4.55
CA MET A 80 25.86 1.90 -5.99
C MET A 80 25.40 3.17 -6.70
N LEU A 81 24.38 3.87 -6.18
CA LEU A 81 23.91 5.14 -6.73
C LEU A 81 25.00 6.20 -6.75
N LYS A 82 25.72 6.41 -5.62
CA LYS A 82 26.81 7.39 -5.50
C LYS A 82 27.95 7.11 -6.46
N SER A 83 28.26 5.85 -6.73
CA SER A 83 29.30 5.46 -7.69
C SER A 83 28.87 5.53 -9.15
N SER A 84 27.57 5.50 -9.41
CA SER A 84 27.01 5.41 -10.77
C SER A 84 26.93 6.76 -11.51
N GLY A 85 26.91 7.88 -10.77
CA GLY A 85 26.69 9.22 -11.33
C GLY A 85 25.27 9.45 -11.85
N CYS A 86 24.30 8.69 -11.36
CA CYS A 86 22.87 8.92 -11.66
C CYS A 86 22.35 10.17 -10.95
N ASP A 87 21.44 10.91 -11.57
CA ASP A 87 20.92 12.20 -11.10
C ASP A 87 19.44 12.17 -10.70
N PHE A 88 18.73 11.06 -10.96
CA PHE A 88 17.37 10.81 -10.48
C PHE A 88 17.11 9.31 -10.30
N ILE A 89 16.01 8.96 -9.62
CA ILE A 89 15.65 7.58 -9.28
C ILE A 89 14.31 7.20 -9.92
N ILE A 90 14.23 5.96 -10.40
CA ILE A 90 12.99 5.30 -10.80
C ILE A 90 12.81 4.06 -9.93
N GLY A 91 11.78 4.03 -9.06
CA GLY A 91 11.32 2.81 -8.42
C GLY A 91 10.35 2.07 -9.33
N ILE A 92 10.59 0.78 -9.64
CA ILE A 92 9.66 -0.04 -10.41
C ILE A 92 9.45 -1.39 -9.73
N GLY A 93 8.19 -1.72 -9.42
CA GLY A 93 7.82 -2.97 -8.73
C GLY A 93 6.61 -2.84 -7.82
N GLY A 94 6.45 -3.78 -6.89
CA GLY A 94 5.48 -3.67 -5.81
C GLY A 94 5.94 -2.68 -4.73
N GLY A 95 5.32 -2.74 -3.53
CA GLY A 95 5.64 -1.82 -2.43
C GLY A 95 7.11 -1.80 -2.04
N SER A 96 7.75 -2.97 -1.91
CA SER A 96 9.17 -3.07 -1.46
C SER A 96 10.16 -2.30 -2.33
N PRO A 97 10.17 -2.44 -3.68
CA PRO A 97 11.02 -1.62 -4.53
C PRO A 97 10.70 -0.12 -4.48
N LEU A 98 9.41 0.26 -4.41
CA LEU A 98 9.02 1.66 -4.34
C LEU A 98 9.45 2.30 -3.01
N ASP A 99 9.27 1.61 -1.91
CA ASP A 99 9.69 2.04 -0.58
C ASP A 99 11.23 2.16 -0.52
N SER A 100 11.95 1.17 -1.07
CA SER A 100 13.41 1.23 -1.17
C SER A 100 13.88 2.41 -2.01
N ALA A 101 13.21 2.70 -3.14
CA ALA A 101 13.55 3.84 -3.98
C ALA A 101 13.41 5.18 -3.23
N LYS A 102 12.36 5.34 -2.42
CA LYS A 102 12.19 6.51 -1.54
C LYS A 102 13.32 6.64 -0.52
N ALA A 103 13.63 5.53 0.17
CA ALA A 103 14.69 5.52 1.18
C ALA A 103 16.07 5.80 0.55
N ILE A 104 16.40 5.19 -0.60
CA ILE A 104 17.64 5.44 -1.33
C ILE A 104 17.70 6.91 -1.80
N ALA A 105 16.58 7.46 -2.33
CA ALA A 105 16.52 8.87 -2.77
C ALA A 105 16.82 9.84 -1.62
N ALA A 106 16.32 9.53 -0.42
CA ALA A 106 16.58 10.33 0.77
C ALA A 106 18.02 10.18 1.26
N MET A 107 18.51 8.93 1.40
CA MET A 107 19.85 8.68 1.96
C MET A 107 21.01 9.00 0.99
N ALA A 108 20.72 9.23 -0.28
CA ALA A 108 21.71 9.70 -1.24
C ALA A 108 22.27 11.08 -0.90
N VAL A 109 21.46 11.95 -0.30
CA VAL A 109 21.75 13.37 -0.05
C VAL A 109 21.64 13.81 1.41
N ASN A 110 21.13 12.93 2.29
CA ASN A 110 21.05 13.17 3.73
C ASN A 110 22.13 12.35 4.46
N GLU A 111 22.55 12.84 5.62
CA GLU A 111 23.57 12.20 6.46
C GLU A 111 22.99 11.10 7.34
N GLY A 112 23.85 10.19 7.81
CA GLY A 112 23.51 9.10 8.72
C GLY A 112 23.00 7.86 7.99
N SER A 113 22.39 6.94 8.75
CA SER A 113 21.71 5.74 8.25
C SER A 113 20.20 5.94 8.18
N ILE A 114 19.50 5.11 7.42
CA ILE A 114 18.04 5.18 7.37
C ILE A 114 17.38 4.91 8.74
N ALA A 115 18.05 4.14 9.60
CA ALA A 115 17.58 3.83 10.96
C ALA A 115 17.58 5.07 11.89
N ASP A 116 18.43 6.06 11.62
CA ASP A 116 18.49 7.31 12.41
C ASP A 116 17.23 8.17 12.26
N TYR A 117 16.44 7.91 11.23
CA TYR A 117 15.17 8.60 10.95
C TYR A 117 13.95 7.92 11.56
N ASN A 118 14.13 6.80 12.27
CA ASN A 118 13.01 6.16 12.97
C ASN A 118 12.42 7.11 14.03
N GLY A 119 11.11 7.34 13.94
CA GLY A 119 10.40 8.29 14.83
C GLY A 119 10.61 9.77 14.49
N LYS A 120 11.36 10.09 13.44
CA LYS A 120 11.58 11.46 12.94
C LYS A 120 10.95 11.63 11.57
N GLU A 121 10.68 12.87 11.19
CA GLU A 121 10.22 13.20 9.83
C GLU A 121 11.44 13.50 8.94
N ILE A 122 11.45 12.92 7.73
CA ILE A 122 12.46 13.23 6.71
C ILE A 122 12.03 14.54 6.03
N THR A 123 12.76 15.62 6.30
CA THR A 123 12.43 16.97 5.81
C THR A 123 13.48 17.54 4.87
N GLY A 124 14.64 16.86 4.76
CA GLY A 124 15.72 17.26 3.84
C GLY A 124 15.34 17.06 2.37
N GLU A 125 16.19 17.58 1.48
CA GLU A 125 16.05 17.30 0.05
C GLU A 125 16.25 15.82 -0.24
N ILE A 126 15.64 15.33 -1.33
CA ILE A 126 15.85 13.99 -1.88
C ILE A 126 16.16 14.09 -3.38
N LEU A 127 16.80 13.08 -3.95
CA LEU A 127 16.92 13.01 -5.40
C LEU A 127 15.53 12.93 -6.05
N PRO A 128 15.34 13.51 -7.26
CA PRO A 128 14.07 13.40 -7.97
C PRO A 128 13.67 11.93 -8.12
N LEU A 129 12.41 11.61 -7.78
CA LEU A 129 11.91 10.25 -7.74
C LEU A 129 10.69 10.07 -8.65
N ALA A 130 10.74 9.08 -9.53
CA ALA A 130 9.58 8.52 -10.24
C ALA A 130 9.24 7.15 -9.65
N ALA A 131 7.96 6.80 -9.60
CA ALA A 131 7.47 5.52 -9.09
C ALA A 131 6.55 4.84 -10.11
N ILE A 132 6.83 3.58 -10.40
CA ILE A 132 6.10 2.73 -11.36
C ILE A 132 5.63 1.47 -10.65
N PRO A 133 4.39 1.43 -10.13
CA PRO A 133 3.87 0.24 -9.46
C PRO A 133 3.58 -0.87 -10.48
N THR A 134 3.92 -2.12 -10.09
CA THR A 134 3.57 -3.33 -10.85
C THR A 134 2.51 -4.18 -10.13
N THR A 135 1.98 -3.68 -9.02
CA THR A 135 0.87 -4.26 -8.26
C THR A 135 -0.18 -3.19 -7.98
N ALA A 136 -1.44 -3.57 -7.94
CA ALA A 136 -2.55 -2.68 -7.61
C ALA A 136 -2.92 -2.85 -6.13
N GLY A 137 -2.20 -2.18 -5.23
CA GLY A 137 -2.40 -2.40 -3.79
C GLY A 137 -1.87 -1.30 -2.89
N THR A 138 -0.57 -1.24 -2.70
CA THR A 138 0.06 -0.41 -1.66
C THR A 138 -0.12 1.10 -1.84
N GLY A 139 -0.30 1.58 -3.08
CA GLY A 139 -0.37 3.01 -3.38
C GLY A 139 0.93 3.76 -3.05
N SER A 140 2.07 3.04 -2.89
CA SER A 140 3.34 3.67 -2.50
C SER A 140 3.79 4.75 -3.48
N GLU A 141 3.38 4.68 -4.75
CA GLU A 141 3.62 5.71 -5.75
C GLU A 141 2.99 7.07 -5.43
N ALA A 142 2.07 7.12 -4.48
CA ALA A 142 1.35 8.34 -4.08
C ALA A 142 1.50 8.70 -2.59
N THR A 143 2.34 7.97 -1.85
CA THR A 143 2.46 8.15 -0.40
C THR A 143 3.81 8.73 0.02
N LYS A 144 3.80 9.42 1.17
CA LYS A 144 4.95 9.97 1.87
C LYS A 144 5.60 8.99 2.86
N PHE A 145 5.18 7.74 2.82
CA PHE A 145 5.65 6.71 3.74
C PHE A 145 6.64 5.78 3.03
N THR A 146 7.56 5.21 3.80
CA THR A 146 8.39 4.08 3.42
C THR A 146 8.59 3.17 4.63
N VAL A 147 8.47 1.86 4.43
CA VAL A 147 8.63 0.85 5.49
C VAL A 147 9.93 0.11 5.27
N ILE A 148 10.87 0.29 6.18
CA ILE A 148 12.21 -0.33 6.13
C ILE A 148 12.46 -1.08 7.43
N THR A 149 12.98 -2.29 7.35
CA THR A 149 13.36 -3.08 8.52
C THR A 149 14.75 -2.65 9.02
N ASP A 150 14.84 -2.29 10.31
CA ASP A 150 16.10 -2.17 11.03
C ASP A 150 16.57 -3.61 11.33
N SER A 151 17.62 -4.05 10.65
CA SER A 151 18.13 -5.42 10.74
C SER A 151 18.77 -5.74 12.10
N GLU A 152 19.34 -4.73 12.75
CA GLU A 152 19.98 -4.89 14.07
C GLU A 152 18.91 -5.12 15.16
N LYS A 153 17.83 -4.33 15.13
CA LYS A 153 16.76 -4.39 16.14
C LYS A 153 15.64 -5.34 15.77
N GLY A 154 15.58 -5.80 14.50
CA GLY A 154 14.49 -6.66 14.01
C GLY A 154 13.11 -5.96 13.98
N ILE A 155 13.07 -4.64 13.78
CA ILE A 155 11.83 -3.86 13.80
C ILE A 155 11.52 -3.23 12.44
N LYS A 156 10.25 -3.22 12.07
CA LYS A 156 9.76 -2.48 10.88
C LYS A 156 9.56 -1.02 11.24
N MET A 157 10.37 -0.15 10.66
CA MET A 157 10.29 1.29 10.81
C MET A 157 9.33 1.88 9.78
N LEU A 158 8.31 2.59 10.24
CA LEU A 158 7.47 3.42 9.38
C LEU A 158 8.07 4.83 9.32
N LEU A 159 8.81 5.11 8.27
CA LEU A 159 9.44 6.39 8.01
C LEU A 159 8.50 7.28 7.18
N LYS A 160 8.55 8.58 7.38
CA LYS A 160 7.65 9.53 6.71
C LYS A 160 8.34 10.86 6.42
N GLY A 161 7.82 11.54 5.40
CA GLY A 161 8.20 12.91 5.04
C GLY A 161 7.51 13.31 3.75
N ASP A 162 6.94 14.51 3.66
CA ASP A 162 6.26 14.97 2.44
C ASP A 162 7.20 14.95 1.21
N VAL A 163 8.52 15.07 1.45
CA VAL A 163 9.55 14.97 0.42
C VAL A 163 9.65 13.59 -0.23
N LEU A 164 9.17 12.53 0.45
CA LEU A 164 9.17 11.15 -0.06
C LEU A 164 8.06 10.87 -1.06
N VAL A 165 7.09 11.78 -1.23
CA VAL A 165 6.07 11.63 -2.27
C VAL A 165 6.75 11.74 -3.63
N PRO A 166 6.65 10.71 -4.51
CA PRO A 166 7.27 10.75 -5.82
C PRO A 166 6.84 11.98 -6.63
N LYS A 167 7.78 12.61 -7.35
CA LYS A 167 7.45 13.71 -8.26
C LYS A 167 6.61 13.25 -9.44
N LEU A 168 6.79 12.01 -9.86
CA LEU A 168 6.09 11.38 -10.97
C LEU A 168 5.63 9.98 -10.57
N ALA A 169 4.32 9.73 -10.63
CA ALA A 169 3.73 8.41 -10.56
C ALA A 169 3.33 7.95 -11.97
N ILE A 170 3.78 6.76 -12.40
CA ILE A 170 3.42 6.17 -13.69
C ILE A 170 2.66 4.88 -13.41
N VAL A 171 1.36 4.94 -13.50
CA VAL A 171 0.44 3.83 -13.18
C VAL A 171 -0.02 3.21 -14.50
N ASP A 172 0.84 2.37 -15.05
CA ASP A 172 0.54 1.61 -16.27
C ASP A 172 -0.05 0.25 -15.90
N SER A 173 -1.33 0.08 -16.11
CA SER A 173 -2.05 -1.15 -15.72
C SER A 173 -1.58 -2.39 -16.50
N SER A 174 -0.95 -2.23 -17.66
CA SER A 174 -0.37 -3.35 -18.40
C SER A 174 0.72 -4.07 -17.59
N PHE A 175 1.37 -3.36 -16.67
CA PHE A 175 2.39 -3.94 -15.76
C PHE A 175 1.79 -4.78 -14.63
N THR A 176 0.48 -4.78 -14.46
CA THR A 176 -0.21 -5.65 -13.50
C THR A 176 -0.81 -6.90 -14.13
N VAL A 177 -0.79 -7.01 -15.47
CA VAL A 177 -1.29 -8.18 -16.20
C VAL A 177 -0.39 -9.39 -15.88
N GLY A 178 -1.01 -10.56 -15.69
CA GLY A 178 -0.29 -11.78 -15.32
C GLY A 178 0.16 -11.85 -13.86
N THR A 179 -0.16 -10.86 -13.03
CA THR A 179 0.10 -10.94 -11.57
C THR A 179 -0.62 -12.16 -10.98
N PRO A 180 0.08 -13.01 -10.18
CA PRO A 180 -0.51 -14.19 -9.57
C PRO A 180 -1.76 -13.86 -8.74
N LYS A 181 -2.72 -14.79 -8.71
CA LYS A 181 -3.98 -14.65 -7.95
C LYS A 181 -3.75 -14.27 -6.50
N SER A 182 -2.80 -14.93 -5.83
CA SER A 182 -2.46 -14.64 -4.42
C SER A 182 -1.94 -13.22 -4.19
N VAL A 183 -1.20 -12.66 -5.16
CA VAL A 183 -0.75 -11.27 -5.12
C VAL A 183 -1.91 -10.33 -5.43
N THR A 184 -2.71 -10.64 -6.47
CA THR A 184 -3.89 -9.85 -6.85
C THR A 184 -4.89 -9.71 -5.68
N SER A 185 -5.20 -10.83 -4.99
CA SER A 185 -6.12 -10.81 -3.84
C SER A 185 -5.56 -10.03 -2.66
N ALA A 186 -4.33 -10.35 -2.25
CA ALA A 186 -3.70 -9.69 -1.09
C ALA A 186 -3.54 -8.19 -1.32
N THR A 187 -3.04 -7.77 -2.49
CA THR A 187 -2.84 -6.34 -2.76
C THR A 187 -4.15 -5.59 -3.02
N GLY A 188 -5.11 -6.22 -3.69
CA GLY A 188 -6.42 -5.61 -3.93
C GLY A 188 -7.23 -5.40 -2.64
N LEU A 189 -7.18 -6.34 -1.70
CA LEU A 189 -7.81 -6.20 -0.38
C LEU A 189 -7.03 -5.23 0.53
N ASP A 190 -5.72 -5.10 0.35
CA ASP A 190 -4.93 -4.05 0.98
C ASP A 190 -5.40 -2.66 0.52
N ALA A 191 -5.57 -2.46 -0.80
CA ALA A 191 -6.13 -1.22 -1.34
C ALA A 191 -7.55 -0.94 -0.84
N LEU A 192 -8.40 -1.99 -0.73
CA LEU A 192 -9.73 -1.86 -0.14
C LEU A 192 -9.65 -1.39 1.32
N THR A 193 -8.77 -2.02 2.08
CA THR A 193 -8.54 -1.64 3.49
C THR A 193 -8.07 -0.20 3.59
N HIS A 194 -7.12 0.22 2.77
CA HIS A 194 -6.66 1.61 2.69
C HIS A 194 -7.81 2.58 2.44
N ALA A 195 -8.64 2.31 1.43
CA ALA A 195 -9.75 3.18 1.06
C ALA A 195 -10.81 3.28 2.15
N VAL A 196 -11.24 2.14 2.73
CA VAL A 196 -12.27 2.12 3.79
C VAL A 196 -11.74 2.77 5.06
N GLU A 197 -10.52 2.45 5.48
CA GLU A 197 -9.92 3.06 6.68
C GLU A 197 -9.70 4.56 6.51
N ALA A 198 -9.20 5.00 5.35
CA ALA A 198 -9.04 6.42 5.06
C ALA A 198 -10.36 7.18 5.13
N TYR A 199 -11.44 6.61 4.58
CA TYR A 199 -12.79 7.17 4.58
C TYR A 199 -13.38 7.26 5.98
N THR A 200 -13.21 6.22 6.79
CA THR A 200 -13.76 6.12 8.14
C THR A 200 -12.78 6.59 9.23
N SER A 201 -11.62 7.14 8.86
CA SER A 201 -10.65 7.70 9.81
C SER A 201 -11.16 8.98 10.45
N ARG A 202 -10.73 9.26 11.69
CA ARG A 202 -10.90 10.57 12.35
C ARG A 202 -10.23 11.73 11.59
N LYS A 203 -9.29 11.41 10.67
CA LYS A 203 -8.56 12.35 9.83
C LYS A 203 -9.15 12.51 8.43
N ALA A 204 -10.25 11.83 8.13
CA ALA A 204 -10.95 11.94 6.86
C ALA A 204 -11.52 13.35 6.63
N PHE A 205 -11.54 13.79 5.38
CA PHE A 205 -12.12 15.04 4.95
C PHE A 205 -12.55 14.97 3.48
N SER A 206 -13.34 15.94 3.01
CA SER A 206 -14.07 15.86 1.75
C SER A 206 -13.25 15.42 0.53
N MET A 207 -11.98 15.86 0.40
CA MET A 207 -11.15 15.46 -0.75
C MET A 207 -10.74 13.98 -0.67
N THR A 208 -10.35 13.50 0.53
CA THR A 208 -10.06 12.08 0.73
C THR A 208 -11.32 11.23 0.63
N ASP A 209 -12.47 11.72 1.10
CA ASP A 209 -13.73 11.01 1.06
C ASP A 209 -14.18 10.71 -0.38
N THR A 210 -14.05 11.68 -1.29
CA THR A 210 -14.40 11.50 -2.71
C THR A 210 -13.57 10.39 -3.38
N LEU A 211 -12.26 10.41 -3.18
CA LEU A 211 -11.36 9.41 -3.76
C LEU A 211 -11.55 8.03 -3.11
N ALA A 212 -11.75 7.99 -1.81
CA ALA A 212 -11.96 6.74 -1.08
C ALA A 212 -13.24 6.02 -1.53
N VAL A 213 -14.35 6.73 -1.67
CA VAL A 213 -15.61 6.16 -2.21
C VAL A 213 -15.42 5.65 -3.62
N SER A 214 -14.72 6.40 -4.50
CA SER A 214 -14.37 5.95 -5.85
C SER A 214 -13.54 4.66 -5.82
N ALA A 215 -12.51 4.60 -4.98
CA ALA A 215 -11.65 3.43 -4.84
C ALA A 215 -12.44 2.20 -4.36
N VAL A 216 -13.26 2.34 -3.30
CA VAL A 216 -14.08 1.24 -2.77
C VAL A 216 -15.03 0.70 -3.86
N LYS A 217 -15.73 1.57 -4.59
CA LYS A 217 -16.63 1.15 -5.70
C LYS A 217 -15.89 0.36 -6.77
N ARG A 218 -14.70 0.82 -7.17
CA ARG A 218 -13.88 0.13 -8.17
C ARG A 218 -13.44 -1.25 -7.66
N ILE A 219 -12.90 -1.31 -6.44
CA ILE A 219 -12.35 -2.55 -5.88
C ILE A 219 -13.46 -3.59 -5.69
N MET A 220 -14.59 -3.22 -5.06
CA MET A 220 -15.72 -4.13 -4.86
C MET A 220 -16.24 -4.73 -6.16
N LYS A 221 -16.19 -3.97 -7.26
CA LYS A 221 -16.64 -4.43 -8.58
C LYS A 221 -15.56 -5.20 -9.33
N TYR A 222 -14.32 -4.73 -9.36
CA TYR A 222 -13.32 -5.20 -10.31
C TYR A 222 -12.29 -6.16 -9.70
N LEU A 223 -12.09 -6.20 -8.37
CA LEU A 223 -11.19 -7.18 -7.76
C LEU A 223 -11.63 -8.62 -8.01
N PRO A 224 -12.93 -9.00 -7.85
CA PRO A 224 -13.40 -10.33 -8.21
C PRO A 224 -13.15 -10.71 -9.66
N ILE A 225 -13.22 -9.73 -10.57
CA ILE A 225 -12.96 -9.94 -12.00
C ILE A 225 -11.46 -10.13 -12.24
N ALA A 226 -10.62 -9.21 -11.74
CA ALA A 226 -9.17 -9.30 -11.87
C ALA A 226 -8.59 -10.58 -11.25
N TYR A 227 -9.22 -11.09 -10.19
CA TYR A 227 -8.84 -12.36 -9.56
C TYR A 227 -9.15 -13.57 -10.42
N ARG A 228 -10.36 -13.61 -11.03
CA ARG A 228 -10.80 -14.74 -11.86
C ARG A 228 -10.21 -14.71 -13.27
N GLU A 229 -10.05 -13.50 -13.80
CA GLU A 229 -9.59 -13.20 -15.15
C GLU A 229 -8.32 -12.35 -15.10
N PRO A 230 -7.14 -12.95 -14.85
CA PRO A 230 -5.90 -12.19 -14.62
C PRO A 230 -5.49 -11.28 -15.79
N ASP A 231 -5.93 -11.59 -17.00
CA ASP A 231 -5.62 -10.86 -18.24
C ASP A 231 -6.71 -9.84 -18.64
N ASN A 232 -7.75 -9.66 -17.81
CA ASN A 232 -8.80 -8.67 -18.07
C ASN A 232 -8.25 -7.25 -17.90
N SER A 233 -7.89 -6.61 -19.01
CA SER A 233 -7.22 -5.30 -19.03
C SER A 233 -8.06 -4.20 -18.36
N LEU A 234 -9.39 -4.21 -18.55
CA LEU A 234 -10.27 -3.24 -17.89
C LEU A 234 -10.26 -3.41 -16.37
N ALA A 235 -10.35 -4.66 -15.89
CA ALA A 235 -10.30 -4.91 -14.44
C ALA A 235 -8.94 -4.52 -13.86
N ARG A 236 -7.82 -4.81 -14.55
CA ARG A 236 -6.48 -4.38 -14.14
C ARG A 236 -6.35 -2.87 -14.08
N GLU A 237 -6.85 -2.16 -15.08
CA GLU A 237 -6.84 -0.69 -15.10
C GLU A 237 -7.65 -0.11 -13.94
N GLN A 238 -8.87 -0.60 -13.73
CA GLN A 238 -9.72 -0.13 -12.64
C GLN A 238 -9.12 -0.40 -11.26
N MET A 239 -8.46 -1.54 -11.08
CA MET A 239 -7.74 -1.87 -9.84
C MET A 239 -6.50 -0.97 -9.64
N SER A 240 -5.74 -0.67 -10.70
CA SER A 240 -4.59 0.22 -10.62
C SER A 240 -4.99 1.66 -10.26
N ILE A 241 -6.08 2.16 -10.86
CA ILE A 241 -6.65 3.48 -10.49
C ILE A 241 -7.10 3.46 -9.02
N ALA A 242 -7.80 2.42 -8.60
CA ALA A 242 -8.30 2.32 -7.22
C ALA A 242 -7.17 2.27 -6.18
N ALA A 243 -6.08 1.56 -6.47
CA ALA A 243 -4.90 1.51 -5.60
C ALA A 243 -4.22 2.87 -5.48
N LEU A 244 -4.10 3.62 -6.58
CA LEU A 244 -3.61 5.00 -6.57
C LEU A 244 -4.52 5.93 -5.74
N GLU A 245 -5.85 5.87 -5.98
CA GLU A 245 -6.84 6.64 -5.20
C GLU A 245 -6.72 6.34 -3.70
N ALA A 246 -6.63 5.05 -3.33
CA ALA A 246 -6.47 4.60 -1.95
C ALA A 246 -5.14 5.07 -1.33
N GLY A 247 -4.04 5.03 -2.09
CA GLY A 247 -2.74 5.56 -1.69
C GLY A 247 -2.79 7.06 -1.41
N ILE A 248 -3.42 7.84 -2.29
CA ILE A 248 -3.66 9.28 -2.08
C ILE A 248 -4.49 9.51 -0.81
N CYS A 249 -5.50 8.68 -0.55
CA CYS A 249 -6.36 8.80 0.62
C CYS A 249 -5.58 8.60 1.92
N ILE A 250 -4.84 7.50 2.06
CA ILE A 250 -4.05 7.25 3.29
C ILE A 250 -2.93 8.24 3.49
N ASN A 251 -2.36 8.77 2.40
CA ASN A 251 -1.33 9.80 2.47
C ASN A 251 -1.85 11.09 3.14
N ASN A 252 -3.12 11.41 2.94
CA ASN A 252 -3.74 12.66 3.36
C ASN A 252 -4.72 12.52 4.52
N SER A 253 -5.11 11.29 4.88
CA SER A 253 -5.86 10.98 6.10
C SER A 253 -5.07 10.01 6.98
N SER A 254 -5.52 8.77 7.15
CA SER A 254 -4.74 7.75 7.88
C SER A 254 -5.34 6.36 7.72
N VAL A 255 -4.51 5.34 7.95
CA VAL A 255 -4.96 3.98 8.29
C VAL A 255 -5.41 3.92 9.76
N THR A 256 -6.17 2.88 10.12
CA THR A 256 -6.82 2.76 11.43
C THR A 256 -6.58 1.39 12.09
N ILE A 257 -7.62 0.76 12.63
CA ILE A 257 -7.53 -0.47 13.43
C ILE A 257 -7.05 -1.68 12.63
N VAL A 258 -7.46 -1.85 11.35
CA VAL A 258 -7.05 -3.02 10.55
C VAL A 258 -5.54 -3.05 10.39
N HIS A 259 -4.95 -1.95 9.92
CA HIS A 259 -3.51 -1.83 9.77
C HIS A 259 -2.77 -1.89 11.11
N GLY A 260 -3.35 -1.36 12.18
CA GLY A 260 -2.78 -1.45 13.51
C GLY A 260 -2.64 -2.91 13.96
N MET A 261 -3.68 -3.70 13.74
CA MET A 261 -3.75 -5.10 14.17
C MET A 261 -3.05 -6.08 13.22
N SER A 262 -2.92 -5.74 11.93
CA SER A 262 -2.26 -6.62 10.95
C SER A 262 -0.74 -6.68 11.12
N ARG A 263 -0.10 -5.60 11.55
CA ARG A 263 1.37 -5.53 11.72
C ARG A 263 1.92 -6.59 12.66
N PRO A 264 1.36 -6.81 13.87
CA PRO A 264 1.84 -7.87 14.76
C PRO A 264 1.67 -9.28 14.18
N ILE A 265 0.58 -9.55 13.42
CA ILE A 265 0.40 -10.84 12.74
C ILE A 265 1.50 -11.05 11.70
N GLY A 266 1.75 -10.05 10.86
CA GLY A 266 2.81 -10.11 9.86
C GLY A 266 4.21 -10.30 10.48
N ALA A 267 4.50 -9.61 11.59
CA ALA A 267 5.79 -9.69 12.27
C ALA A 267 6.05 -11.04 12.95
N LEU A 268 5.03 -11.62 13.60
CA LEU A 268 5.17 -12.84 14.40
C LEU A 268 4.99 -14.13 13.58
N PHE A 269 4.11 -14.10 12.59
CA PHE A 269 3.72 -15.29 11.83
C PHE A 269 4.12 -15.21 10.35
N HIS A 270 4.88 -14.17 9.96
CA HIS A 270 5.36 -13.97 8.60
C HIS A 270 4.25 -13.96 7.53
N VAL A 271 3.05 -13.53 7.92
CA VAL A 271 1.94 -13.35 6.98
C VAL A 271 2.20 -12.10 6.13
N PRO A 272 2.12 -12.16 4.79
CA PRO A 272 2.25 -10.98 3.94
C PRO A 272 1.26 -9.88 4.34
N HIS A 273 1.68 -8.61 4.26
CA HIS A 273 0.94 -7.47 4.78
C HIS A 273 -0.52 -7.39 4.28
N GLY A 274 -0.74 -7.42 2.98
CA GLY A 274 -2.10 -7.37 2.43
C GLY A 274 -2.95 -8.58 2.80
N MET A 275 -2.33 -9.75 2.99
CA MET A 275 -3.02 -10.95 3.45
C MET A 275 -3.47 -10.81 4.91
N SER A 276 -2.61 -10.29 5.80
CA SER A 276 -2.97 -10.08 7.20
C SER A 276 -4.05 -8.98 7.36
N ASN A 277 -4.03 -7.94 6.50
CA ASN A 277 -5.11 -6.97 6.44
C ASN A 277 -6.44 -7.63 6.02
N ALA A 278 -6.42 -8.47 4.98
CA ALA A 278 -7.61 -9.17 4.50
C ALA A 278 -8.24 -10.09 5.55
N MET A 279 -7.42 -10.84 6.31
CA MET A 279 -7.89 -11.72 7.39
C MET A 279 -8.58 -10.94 8.54
N LEU A 280 -8.17 -9.70 8.78
CA LEU A 280 -8.68 -8.83 9.84
C LEU A 280 -9.85 -7.94 9.40
N LEU A 281 -10.02 -7.75 8.10
CA LEU A 281 -10.84 -6.70 7.51
C LEU A 281 -12.25 -6.66 8.10
N LYS A 282 -12.98 -7.77 8.04
CA LYS A 282 -14.36 -7.86 8.52
C LYS A 282 -14.47 -7.62 10.02
N GLU A 283 -13.67 -8.31 10.83
CA GLU A 283 -13.80 -8.26 12.28
C GLU A 283 -13.44 -6.88 12.85
N CYS A 284 -12.39 -6.25 12.32
CA CYS A 284 -11.99 -4.91 12.72
C CYS A 284 -13.03 -3.85 12.31
N LEU A 285 -13.59 -3.95 11.11
CA LEU A 285 -14.58 -2.98 10.63
C LEU A 285 -15.96 -3.23 11.27
N SER A 286 -16.33 -4.47 11.60
CA SER A 286 -17.50 -4.78 12.42
C SER A 286 -17.42 -4.14 13.80
N PHE A 287 -16.23 -4.08 14.38
CA PHE A 287 -16.02 -3.34 15.63
C PHE A 287 -16.18 -1.83 15.43
N ALA A 288 -15.59 -1.28 14.36
CA ALA A 288 -15.55 0.15 14.11
C ALA A 288 -16.88 0.76 13.64
N VAL A 289 -17.77 -0.05 13.01
CA VAL A 289 -18.99 0.42 12.32
C VAL A 289 -19.89 1.28 13.20
N SER A 290 -20.05 0.93 14.48
CA SER A 290 -20.90 1.69 15.42
C SER A 290 -20.40 3.11 15.72
N GLY A 291 -19.16 3.44 15.36
CA GLY A 291 -18.62 4.80 15.48
C GLY A 291 -18.91 5.68 14.26
N ALA A 292 -19.41 5.12 13.14
CA ALA A 292 -19.61 5.86 11.90
C ALA A 292 -20.64 5.19 10.96
N TYR A 293 -21.82 4.79 11.47
CA TYR A 293 -22.85 4.15 10.67
C TYR A 293 -23.16 4.87 9.36
N GLU A 294 -23.29 6.20 9.37
CA GLU A 294 -23.55 7.01 8.17
C GLU A 294 -22.49 6.80 7.09
N LYS A 295 -21.20 6.76 7.45
CA LYS A 295 -20.11 6.55 6.47
C LYS A 295 -20.12 5.14 5.90
N PHE A 296 -20.29 4.13 6.74
CA PHE A 296 -20.38 2.73 6.28
C PHE A 296 -21.65 2.49 5.45
N ALA A 297 -22.78 3.11 5.84
CA ALA A 297 -24.02 3.07 5.06
C ALA A 297 -23.85 3.68 3.67
N ASN A 298 -23.17 4.83 3.59
CA ASN A 298 -22.84 5.45 2.30
C ASN A 298 -22.01 4.50 1.42
N LEU A 299 -20.99 3.82 1.96
CA LEU A 299 -20.26 2.80 1.21
C LEU A 299 -21.15 1.66 0.74
N GLY A 300 -22.09 1.22 1.59
CA GLY A 300 -23.06 0.18 1.21
C GLY A 300 -23.95 0.58 0.04
N ARG A 301 -24.47 1.81 0.05
CA ARG A 301 -25.30 2.36 -1.05
C ARG A 301 -24.47 2.58 -2.31
N GLU A 302 -23.30 3.20 -2.19
CA GLU A 302 -22.43 3.51 -3.31
C GLU A 302 -21.87 2.26 -4.03
N THR A 303 -21.69 1.17 -3.30
CA THR A 303 -21.30 -0.12 -3.89
C THR A 303 -22.48 -0.95 -4.39
N GLY A 304 -23.71 -0.52 -4.12
CA GLY A 304 -24.94 -1.19 -4.54
C GLY A 304 -25.31 -2.41 -3.71
N VAL A 305 -24.66 -2.67 -2.58
CA VAL A 305 -25.00 -3.77 -1.66
C VAL A 305 -26.15 -3.40 -0.72
N ALA A 306 -26.42 -2.11 -0.57
CA ALA A 306 -27.54 -1.57 0.19
C ALA A 306 -28.42 -0.66 -0.69
N SER A 307 -29.69 -0.52 -0.31
CA SER A 307 -30.66 0.36 -0.97
C SER A 307 -30.72 1.73 -0.28
N ASP A 308 -31.12 2.77 -1.01
CA ASP A 308 -31.42 4.09 -0.44
C ASP A 308 -32.55 4.06 0.60
N SER A 309 -33.41 3.03 0.57
CA SER A 309 -34.48 2.84 1.55
C SER A 309 -34.04 2.13 2.84
N ASP A 310 -32.84 1.56 2.88
CA ASP A 310 -32.31 0.94 4.10
C ASP A 310 -31.96 2.02 5.15
N SER A 311 -32.15 1.73 6.43
CA SER A 311 -31.59 2.57 7.49
C SER A 311 -30.05 2.57 7.42
N ASP A 312 -29.40 3.56 8.01
CA ASP A 312 -27.94 3.61 8.02
C ASP A 312 -27.31 2.40 8.72
N GLU A 313 -27.92 1.91 9.79
CA GLU A 313 -27.47 0.69 10.46
C GLU A 313 -27.55 -0.53 9.53
N THR A 314 -28.70 -0.74 8.89
CA THR A 314 -28.89 -1.87 7.95
C THR A 314 -27.98 -1.77 6.73
N ALA A 315 -27.81 -0.57 6.16
CA ALA A 315 -26.93 -0.36 5.02
C ALA A 315 -25.46 -0.59 5.37
N ALA A 316 -25.03 -0.15 6.56
CA ALA A 316 -23.70 -0.38 7.08
C ALA A 316 -23.42 -1.87 7.34
N GLU A 317 -24.35 -2.60 7.95
CA GLU A 317 -24.24 -4.05 8.17
C GLU A 317 -24.11 -4.81 6.85
N LYS A 318 -24.92 -4.47 5.84
CA LYS A 318 -24.82 -5.06 4.50
C LYS A 318 -23.43 -4.81 3.87
N PHE A 319 -22.87 -3.62 4.06
CA PHE A 319 -21.51 -3.33 3.60
C PHE A 319 -20.48 -4.22 4.31
N ILE A 320 -20.55 -4.32 5.65
CA ILE A 320 -19.64 -5.19 6.43
C ILE A 320 -19.74 -6.65 5.97
N ASP A 321 -20.96 -7.17 5.73
CA ASP A 321 -21.13 -8.54 5.24
C ASP A 321 -20.55 -8.71 3.82
N SER A 322 -20.61 -7.68 2.99
CA SER A 322 -20.00 -7.72 1.64
C SER A 322 -18.49 -7.83 1.65
N LEU A 323 -17.82 -7.38 2.75
CA LEU A 323 -16.39 -7.54 2.93
C LEU A 323 -15.98 -9.01 3.10
N GLN A 324 -16.82 -9.80 3.80
CA GLN A 324 -16.60 -11.26 3.86
C GLN A 324 -16.74 -11.89 2.48
N ASN A 325 -17.80 -11.53 1.76
CA ASN A 325 -18.05 -12.09 0.44
C ASN A 325 -16.87 -11.83 -0.54
N ILE A 326 -16.26 -10.65 -0.52
CA ILE A 326 -15.12 -10.37 -1.39
C ILE A 326 -13.87 -11.15 -0.95
N CYS A 327 -13.65 -11.33 0.35
CA CYS A 327 -12.58 -12.19 0.87
C CYS A 327 -12.79 -13.66 0.44
N ASP A 328 -14.01 -14.17 0.51
CA ASP A 328 -14.37 -15.54 0.10
C ASP A 328 -14.13 -15.73 -1.41
N VAL A 329 -14.57 -14.77 -2.25
CA VAL A 329 -14.31 -14.78 -3.69
C VAL A 329 -12.83 -14.76 -4.04
N CYS A 330 -12.05 -14.06 -3.24
CA CYS A 330 -10.59 -13.97 -3.39
C CYS A 330 -9.83 -15.11 -2.68
N GLU A 331 -10.55 -16.10 -2.14
CA GLU A 331 -10.00 -17.29 -1.50
C GLU A 331 -8.99 -16.94 -0.39
N ILE A 332 -9.33 -15.93 0.44
CA ILE A 332 -8.47 -15.54 1.58
C ILE A 332 -8.53 -16.64 2.64
N PRO A 333 -7.39 -17.24 3.00
CA PRO A 333 -7.35 -18.31 3.98
C PRO A 333 -7.66 -17.78 5.38
N THR A 334 -8.25 -18.63 6.24
CA THR A 334 -8.27 -18.41 7.70
C THR A 334 -6.85 -18.54 8.26
N LEU A 335 -6.65 -18.15 9.53
CA LEU A 335 -5.35 -18.34 10.22
C LEU A 335 -4.94 -19.82 10.25
N GLU A 336 -5.89 -20.71 10.49
CA GLU A 336 -5.67 -22.18 10.49
C GLU A 336 -5.27 -22.68 9.10
N GLN A 337 -6.00 -22.28 8.06
CA GLN A 337 -5.69 -22.64 6.66
C GLN A 337 -4.34 -22.09 6.19
N TYR A 338 -3.92 -20.97 6.75
CA TYR A 338 -2.59 -20.40 6.49
C TYR A 338 -1.48 -21.20 7.19
N GLY A 339 -1.83 -22.03 8.18
CA GLY A 339 -0.90 -22.88 8.91
C GLY A 339 -0.36 -22.29 10.21
N ILE A 340 -1.03 -21.28 10.77
CA ILE A 340 -0.68 -20.72 12.08
C ILE A 340 -1.19 -21.67 13.16
N ASP A 341 -0.30 -22.08 14.07
CA ASP A 341 -0.67 -22.94 15.20
C ASP A 341 -1.58 -22.20 16.19
N ARG A 342 -2.64 -22.87 16.63
CA ARG A 342 -3.66 -22.28 17.51
C ARG A 342 -3.10 -21.85 18.86
N ASP A 343 -2.36 -22.75 19.51
CA ASP A 343 -1.88 -22.49 20.87
C ASP A 343 -0.79 -21.41 20.85
N GLU A 344 0.08 -21.44 19.84
CA GLU A 344 1.04 -20.36 19.60
C GLU A 344 0.34 -19.03 19.38
N TYR A 345 -0.69 -18.97 18.52
CA TYR A 345 -1.46 -17.77 18.26
C TYR A 345 -2.08 -17.19 19.54
N TYR A 346 -2.81 -18.03 20.30
CA TYR A 346 -3.45 -17.59 21.54
C TYR A 346 -2.44 -17.10 22.58
N SER A 347 -1.25 -17.70 22.64
CA SER A 347 -0.17 -17.27 23.55
C SER A 347 0.37 -15.87 23.25
N LYS A 348 0.20 -15.39 22.00
CA LYS A 348 0.70 -14.10 21.52
C LYS A 348 -0.35 -12.98 21.49
N ILE A 349 -1.64 -13.28 21.66
CA ILE A 349 -2.74 -12.30 21.50
C ILE A 349 -2.52 -11.04 22.36
N SER A 350 -2.15 -11.20 23.64
CA SER A 350 -1.94 -10.05 24.53
C SER A 350 -0.81 -9.14 24.05
N LYS A 351 0.29 -9.73 23.57
CA LYS A 351 1.41 -8.97 23.00
C LYS A 351 0.97 -8.27 21.70
N MET A 352 0.31 -9.00 20.80
CA MET A 352 -0.19 -8.44 19.54
C MET A 352 -1.13 -7.25 19.77
N ALA A 353 -2.04 -7.35 20.72
CA ALA A 353 -2.99 -6.29 21.05
C ALA A 353 -2.28 -5.03 21.60
N THR A 354 -1.28 -5.22 22.46
CA THR A 354 -0.45 -4.12 22.99
C THR A 354 0.34 -3.44 21.87
N ASP A 355 1.00 -4.22 21.01
CA ASP A 355 1.77 -3.72 19.88
C ASP A 355 0.88 -3.00 18.86
N ALA A 356 -0.33 -3.52 18.61
CA ALA A 356 -1.31 -2.89 17.73
C ALA A 356 -1.68 -1.48 18.20
N VAL A 357 -2.05 -1.32 19.47
CA VAL A 357 -2.39 -0.01 20.06
C VAL A 357 -1.17 0.92 20.07
N ALA A 358 0.00 0.41 20.45
CA ALA A 358 1.25 1.17 20.47
C ALA A 358 1.69 1.68 19.07
N SER A 359 1.23 1.03 17.99
CA SER A 359 1.50 1.49 16.60
C SER A 359 0.90 2.86 16.28
N GLY A 360 -0.05 3.33 17.07
CA GLY A 360 -0.76 4.61 16.90
C GLY A 360 -1.83 4.61 15.81
N SER A 361 -1.91 3.58 14.94
CA SER A 361 -2.94 3.50 13.90
C SER A 361 -4.35 3.33 14.46
N PRO A 362 -4.62 2.48 15.47
CA PRO A 362 -5.95 2.35 16.07
C PRO A 362 -6.52 3.63 16.65
N ALA A 363 -5.68 4.56 17.10
CA ALA A 363 -6.12 5.86 17.62
C ALA A 363 -6.82 6.74 16.56
N ASN A 364 -6.63 6.44 15.28
CA ASN A 364 -7.31 7.16 14.17
C ASN A 364 -8.70 6.58 13.87
N THR A 365 -9.11 5.47 14.50
CA THR A 365 -10.43 4.86 14.30
C THR A 365 -11.50 5.75 14.90
N VAL A 366 -12.65 5.89 14.21
CA VAL A 366 -13.79 6.70 14.69
C VAL A 366 -14.33 6.24 16.04
N LYS A 367 -14.32 4.94 16.31
CA LYS A 367 -14.59 4.37 17.63
C LYS A 367 -13.28 4.28 18.43
N GLU A 368 -13.36 4.52 19.74
CA GLU A 368 -12.20 4.30 20.61
C GLU A 368 -11.80 2.82 20.61
N VAL A 369 -10.49 2.57 20.58
CA VAL A 369 -9.91 1.23 20.52
C VAL A 369 -9.00 1.03 21.71
N THR A 370 -9.31 0.04 22.53
CA THR A 370 -8.51 -0.38 23.68
C THR A 370 -7.72 -1.66 23.38
N VAL A 371 -6.78 -2.02 24.24
CA VAL A 371 -6.06 -3.30 24.17
C VAL A 371 -7.03 -4.48 24.31
N ASP A 372 -8.02 -4.38 25.20
CA ASP A 372 -9.03 -5.42 25.41
C ASP A 372 -9.91 -5.63 24.17
N ASP A 373 -10.29 -4.54 23.46
CA ASP A 373 -11.02 -4.64 22.19
C ASP A 373 -10.19 -5.41 21.15
N CYS A 374 -8.90 -5.09 21.03
CA CYS A 374 -8.00 -5.81 20.12
C CYS A 374 -7.88 -7.30 20.49
N ILE A 375 -7.80 -7.64 21.80
CA ILE A 375 -7.80 -9.02 22.27
C ILE A 375 -9.06 -9.76 21.81
N GLU A 376 -10.23 -9.16 22.01
CA GLU A 376 -11.50 -9.78 21.62
C GLU A 376 -11.63 -9.94 20.10
N ILE A 377 -11.13 -9.01 19.31
CA ILE A 377 -11.10 -9.14 17.85
C ILE A 377 -10.16 -10.26 17.43
N TYR A 378 -8.93 -10.33 17.98
CA TYR A 378 -8.00 -11.42 17.66
C TYR A 378 -8.56 -12.80 18.00
N LYS A 379 -9.28 -12.95 19.12
CA LYS A 379 -9.92 -14.22 19.48
C LYS A 379 -10.93 -14.70 18.43
N LYS A 380 -11.63 -13.79 17.74
CA LYS A 380 -12.61 -14.14 16.71
C LYS A 380 -12.01 -14.62 15.40
N LEU A 381 -10.73 -14.38 15.15
CA LEU A 381 -10.08 -14.79 13.89
C LEU A 381 -9.76 -16.28 13.83
N TYR A 382 -9.77 -16.97 14.95
CA TYR A 382 -9.44 -18.39 15.05
C TYR A 382 -10.68 -19.23 15.42
N VAL A 383 -11.75 -19.11 14.62
CA VAL A 383 -13.02 -19.84 14.81
C VAL A 383 -13.16 -20.94 13.77
#